data_085b6bd1d936f9882dd3d9ee3f140400
#
_entry.id   085b6bd1d936f9882dd3d9ee3f140400
#
_cell.length_a   1.000
_cell.length_b   1.000
_cell.length_c   1.000
_cell.angle_alpha   90.00
_cell.angle_beta   90.00
_cell.angle_gamma   90.00
#
_symmetry.space_group_name_H-M   'P 1'
#
loop_
_entity.id
_entity.type
_entity.pdbx_description
1 polymer ?
#
loop_
_entity_poly.entity_id
_entity_poly.type
_entity_poly.pdbx_seq_one_letter_code
_entity_poly.pdbx_strand_id
1 'polypeptide(L)'
;MGAVKQARREAGLSLAQVGKGHVTAPAIFLIETGRTRPSLPTLEHIALRTNKPVEFFLADPGGVSDQTQDGILELEALLARGRYADAIELGNKLLSLGTSAYRLGPIRYHIARAHILLGKPEPAGELLQQASAHFESVGDALMLSECLGLQATLAYMTQRPGAVALAERALALCRSLKPVPETTEARLLGVLAAAYLAGSEWESAMKFYNEAIEVGAALHDLRRLALMYQGMCIAYRETGQNEAAMKYANRSVALLEVVRDRASLARIENDLGLLMMAKGDHQSADRHLDRAVELIEDAEPEAGRAAMILSLSELSLQEGNVDAAAELAEQGLRLAEQAQEGAAAAEAHMWLGRIAEERGDNEAVDREFELALVGLTEFGVGERLLRCHGMYAEILERRGDLQRAYAHMKNAWSASRPGMLREHHQEAKRA
;
A
#
# COMPACT_ATOMS: atom_id res chain seq x y z
N MET A 1 -9.83 -9.81 33.04
CA MET A 1 -11.04 -9.05 33.47
C MET A 1 -11.86 -9.80 34.50
N GLY A 2 -12.06 -11.11 34.37
CA GLY A 2 -12.71 -11.90 35.41
C GLY A 2 -11.95 -12.03 36.73
N ALA A 3 -10.61 -11.88 36.70
CA ALA A 3 -9.73 -12.13 37.84
C ALA A 3 -10.05 -11.24 39.06
N VAL A 4 -10.26 -9.93 38.86
CA VAL A 4 -10.60 -9.01 39.97
C VAL A 4 -11.94 -9.37 40.58
N LYS A 5 -12.96 -9.64 39.75
CA LYS A 5 -14.29 -10.06 40.20
C LYS A 5 -14.23 -11.42 40.89
N GLN A 6 -13.46 -12.36 40.35
CA GLN A 6 -13.25 -13.69 40.94
C GLN A 6 -12.57 -13.57 42.32
N ALA A 7 -11.42 -12.91 42.40
CA ALA A 7 -10.68 -12.73 43.64
C ALA A 7 -11.53 -12.03 44.72
N ARG A 8 -12.27 -10.99 44.35
CA ARG A 8 -13.18 -10.31 45.28
C ARG A 8 -14.26 -11.23 45.79
N ARG A 9 -14.88 -12.05 44.92
CA ARG A 9 -15.92 -13.01 45.33
C ARG A 9 -15.38 -14.11 46.24
N GLU A 10 -14.21 -14.65 45.88
CA GLU A 10 -13.53 -15.64 46.72
C GLU A 10 -13.13 -15.09 48.07
N ALA A 11 -12.75 -13.82 48.14
CA ALA A 11 -12.47 -13.13 49.39
C ALA A 11 -13.71 -12.66 50.18
N GLY A 12 -14.91 -12.82 49.60
CA GLY A 12 -16.18 -12.39 50.24
C GLY A 12 -16.33 -10.86 50.38
N LEU A 13 -15.63 -10.08 49.57
CA LEU A 13 -15.57 -8.62 49.72
C LEU A 13 -16.59 -7.92 48.80
N SER A 14 -17.13 -6.79 49.26
CA SER A 14 -17.88 -5.86 48.42
C SER A 14 -16.94 -4.98 47.58
N LEU A 15 -17.47 -4.34 46.52
CA LEU A 15 -16.72 -3.39 45.69
C LEU A 15 -16.10 -2.25 46.54
N ALA A 16 -16.86 -1.75 47.50
CA ALA A 16 -16.42 -0.70 48.42
C ALA A 16 -15.28 -1.17 49.33
N GLN A 17 -15.32 -2.43 49.79
CA GLN A 17 -14.25 -3.00 50.64
C GLN A 17 -12.95 -3.23 49.85
N VAL A 18 -13.03 -3.64 48.60
CA VAL A 18 -11.81 -3.79 47.75
C VAL A 18 -11.19 -2.44 47.46
N GLY A 19 -12.00 -1.41 47.17
CA GLY A 19 -11.47 -0.07 46.84
C GLY A 19 -11.04 0.79 48.05
N LYS A 20 -11.43 0.37 49.28
CA LYS A 20 -11.27 1.20 50.48
C LYS A 20 -9.87 1.77 50.67
N GLY A 21 -9.79 3.10 50.70
CA GLY A 21 -8.53 3.82 50.93
C GLY A 21 -7.67 4.08 49.71
N HIS A 22 -8.07 3.59 48.52
CA HIS A 22 -7.29 3.77 47.30
C HIS A 22 -8.15 4.21 46.07
N VAL A 23 -9.26 3.50 45.82
CA VAL A 23 -10.17 3.82 44.73
C VAL A 23 -11.63 3.65 45.11
N THR A 24 -12.54 4.26 44.38
CA THR A 24 -13.99 4.20 44.68
C THR A 24 -14.63 2.87 44.23
N ALA A 25 -15.75 2.49 44.81
CA ALA A 25 -16.51 1.30 44.42
C ALA A 25 -16.91 1.32 42.91
N PRO A 26 -17.36 2.45 42.33
CA PRO A 26 -17.57 2.56 40.88
C PRO A 26 -16.31 2.29 40.08
N ALA A 27 -15.13 2.74 40.51
CA ALA A 27 -13.87 2.46 39.83
C ALA A 27 -13.55 0.96 39.82
N ILE A 28 -13.75 0.24 40.95
CA ILE A 28 -13.60 -1.22 40.98
C ILE A 28 -14.62 -1.90 40.05
N PHE A 29 -15.86 -1.42 40.00
CA PHE A 29 -16.85 -1.94 39.05
C PHE A 29 -16.41 -1.76 37.58
N LEU A 30 -15.89 -0.60 37.23
CA LEU A 30 -15.35 -0.34 35.86
C LEU A 30 -14.17 -1.26 35.53
N ILE A 31 -13.29 -1.52 36.50
CA ILE A 31 -12.19 -2.48 36.38
C ILE A 31 -12.72 -3.91 36.18
N GLU A 32 -13.67 -4.35 37.03
CA GLU A 32 -14.30 -5.69 36.91
C GLU A 32 -15.04 -5.92 35.60
N THR A 33 -15.62 -4.86 35.03
CA THR A 33 -16.35 -4.89 33.75
C THR A 33 -15.44 -4.62 32.56
N GLY A 34 -14.13 -4.34 32.80
CA GLY A 34 -13.14 -4.10 31.77
C GLY A 34 -13.25 -2.75 31.06
N ARG A 35 -14.03 -1.84 31.58
CA ARG A 35 -14.19 -0.47 31.06
C ARG A 35 -13.03 0.46 31.43
N THR A 36 -12.22 0.08 32.44
CA THR A 36 -11.04 0.82 32.86
C THR A 36 -9.95 -0.16 33.27
N ARG A 37 -8.70 0.14 32.88
CA ARG A 37 -7.51 -0.59 33.35
C ARG A 37 -7.05 -0.03 34.69
N PRO A 38 -6.80 -0.89 35.69
CA PRO A 38 -6.16 -0.44 36.92
C PRO A 38 -4.69 -0.10 36.66
N SER A 39 -4.17 0.93 37.31
CA SER A 39 -2.73 1.17 37.41
C SER A 39 -2.07 0.06 38.25
N LEU A 40 -0.74 -0.10 38.13
CA LEU A 40 0.00 -1.09 38.91
C LEU A 40 -0.22 -0.89 40.41
N PRO A 41 -0.15 0.34 41.00
CA PRO A 41 -0.50 0.58 42.40
C PRO A 41 -1.94 0.16 42.75
N THR A 42 -2.89 0.31 41.83
CA THR A 42 -4.28 -0.13 42.06
C THR A 42 -4.39 -1.66 42.03
N LEU A 43 -3.64 -2.34 41.16
CA LEU A 43 -3.56 -3.80 41.18
C LEU A 43 -2.93 -4.35 42.43
N GLU A 44 -1.83 -3.75 42.89
CA GLU A 44 -1.15 -4.09 44.17
C GLU A 44 -2.10 -3.93 45.34
N HIS A 45 -2.86 -2.84 45.39
CA HIS A 45 -3.90 -2.63 46.38
C HIS A 45 -4.99 -3.71 46.35
N ILE A 46 -5.51 -4.04 45.18
CA ILE A 46 -6.51 -5.10 45.01
C ILE A 46 -5.93 -6.45 45.44
N ALA A 47 -4.70 -6.75 45.04
CA ALA A 47 -3.98 -7.96 45.39
C ALA A 47 -3.86 -8.13 46.92
N LEU A 48 -3.43 -7.08 47.61
CA LEU A 48 -3.35 -7.04 49.09
C LEU A 48 -4.71 -7.25 49.74
N ARG A 49 -5.78 -6.61 49.22
CA ARG A 49 -7.13 -6.70 49.78
C ARG A 49 -7.80 -8.05 49.56
N THR A 50 -7.45 -8.72 48.47
CA THR A 50 -8.06 -10.03 48.10
C THR A 50 -7.17 -11.21 48.50
N ASN A 51 -6.04 -10.95 49.11
CA ASN A 51 -5.03 -11.94 49.48
C ASN A 51 -4.61 -12.84 48.29
N LYS A 52 -4.42 -12.22 47.14
CA LYS A 52 -3.90 -12.85 45.93
C LYS A 52 -2.60 -12.17 45.52
N PRO A 53 -1.63 -12.89 44.92
CA PRO A 53 -0.43 -12.27 44.37
C PRO A 53 -0.80 -11.36 43.18
N VAL A 54 -0.01 -10.32 42.89
CA VAL A 54 -0.27 -9.38 41.77
C VAL A 54 -0.29 -10.12 40.46
N GLU A 55 0.53 -11.14 40.29
CA GLU A 55 0.61 -12.03 39.13
C GLU A 55 -0.72 -12.72 38.81
N PHE A 56 -1.56 -12.99 39.82
CA PHE A 56 -2.91 -13.53 39.66
C PHE A 56 -3.80 -12.60 38.82
N PHE A 57 -3.61 -11.29 38.92
CA PHE A 57 -4.38 -10.28 38.18
C PHE A 57 -3.73 -9.92 36.85
N LEU A 58 -2.44 -10.20 36.71
CA LEU A 58 -1.68 -10.05 35.49
C LEU A 58 -1.78 -11.31 34.63
N ALA A 59 -1.96 -12.48 35.26
CA ALA A 59 -2.26 -13.72 34.58
C ALA A 59 -3.72 -13.69 34.06
N ASP A 60 -3.91 -13.91 32.78
CA ASP A 60 -5.25 -14.00 32.17
C ASP A 60 -5.89 -15.33 32.59
N PRO A 61 -7.10 -15.37 33.22
CA PRO A 61 -7.67 -16.56 33.83
C PRO A 61 -8.15 -17.66 32.88
N GLY A 62 -7.68 -17.68 31.66
CA GLY A 62 -8.21 -18.63 30.71
C GLY A 62 -7.28 -19.10 29.63
N GLY A 63 -6.07 -19.52 29.84
CA GLY A 63 -5.27 -20.27 28.83
C GLY A 63 -5.29 -19.80 27.35
N VAL A 64 -6.28 -19.02 26.99
CA VAL A 64 -6.49 -18.35 25.69
C VAL A 64 -5.56 -17.14 25.53
N SER A 65 -5.05 -16.59 26.64
CA SER A 65 -4.20 -15.41 26.70
C SER A 65 -2.82 -15.66 26.05
N ASP A 66 -2.19 -16.76 26.38
CA ASP A 66 -0.87 -17.12 25.82
C ASP A 66 -1.01 -17.45 24.32
N GLN A 67 -1.98 -18.26 23.94
CA GLN A 67 -2.17 -18.65 22.55
C GLN A 67 -2.44 -17.45 21.61
N THR A 68 -3.12 -16.43 22.09
CA THR A 68 -3.40 -15.23 21.26
C THR A 68 -2.19 -14.30 21.17
N GLN A 69 -1.38 -14.22 22.23
CA GLN A 69 -0.12 -13.46 22.19
C GLN A 69 0.90 -14.13 21.28
N ASP A 70 1.05 -15.43 21.42
CA ASP A 70 1.88 -16.24 20.53
C ASP A 70 1.38 -16.17 19.09
N GLY A 71 0.05 -16.16 18.89
CA GLY A 71 -0.57 -15.98 17.58
C GLY A 71 -0.29 -14.62 16.93
N ILE A 72 -0.23 -13.51 17.69
CA ILE A 72 0.14 -12.19 17.14
C ILE A 72 1.62 -12.18 16.73
N LEU A 73 2.51 -12.75 17.54
CA LEU A 73 3.93 -12.89 17.19
C LEU A 73 4.12 -13.77 15.96
N GLU A 74 3.33 -14.82 15.82
CA GLU A 74 3.34 -15.69 14.64
C GLU A 74 2.83 -14.95 13.40
N LEU A 75 1.78 -14.10 13.52
CA LEU A 75 1.34 -13.21 12.45
C LEU A 75 2.47 -12.30 11.97
N GLU A 76 3.20 -11.66 12.89
CA GLU A 76 4.35 -10.82 12.56
C GLU A 76 5.44 -11.62 11.86
N ALA A 77 5.73 -12.83 12.33
CA ALA A 77 6.73 -13.71 11.73
C ALA A 77 6.33 -14.18 10.31
N LEU A 78 5.05 -14.47 10.08
CA LEU A 78 4.53 -14.83 8.76
C LEU A 78 4.63 -13.64 7.79
N LEU A 79 4.25 -12.44 8.23
CA LEU A 79 4.41 -11.21 7.44
C LEU A 79 5.87 -10.93 7.08
N ALA A 80 6.78 -11.10 8.05
CA ALA A 80 8.22 -10.92 7.82
C ALA A 80 8.81 -11.92 6.82
N ARG A 81 8.22 -13.14 6.74
CA ARG A 81 8.62 -14.20 5.80
C ARG A 81 7.91 -14.12 4.44
N GLY A 82 7.05 -13.13 4.21
CA GLY A 82 6.27 -13.00 2.97
C GLY A 82 5.09 -13.97 2.84
N ARG A 83 4.75 -14.73 3.91
CA ARG A 83 3.65 -15.70 3.91
C ARG A 83 2.31 -15.00 4.22
N TYR A 84 1.87 -14.14 3.32
CA TYR A 84 0.74 -13.24 3.55
C TYR A 84 -0.61 -13.98 3.62
N ALA A 85 -0.82 -14.99 2.78
CA ALA A 85 -2.04 -15.81 2.80
C ALA A 85 -2.20 -16.55 4.13
N ASP A 86 -1.13 -17.16 4.63
CA ASP A 86 -1.13 -17.85 5.92
C ASP A 86 -1.36 -16.87 7.09
N ALA A 87 -0.82 -15.66 7.00
CA ALA A 87 -1.06 -14.62 8.00
C ALA A 87 -2.55 -14.22 8.05
N ILE A 88 -3.21 -14.12 6.90
CA ILE A 88 -4.65 -13.83 6.82
C ILE A 88 -5.46 -14.98 7.44
N GLU A 89 -5.14 -16.23 7.12
CA GLU A 89 -5.82 -17.40 7.66
C GLU A 89 -5.68 -17.48 9.19
N LEU A 90 -4.44 -17.36 9.69
CA LEU A 90 -4.16 -17.35 11.13
C LEU A 90 -4.91 -16.20 11.83
N GLY A 91 -4.86 -14.99 11.26
CA GLY A 91 -5.52 -13.82 11.81
C GLY A 91 -7.04 -14.00 11.92
N ASN A 92 -7.68 -14.53 10.89
CA ASN A 92 -9.12 -14.83 10.89
C ASN A 92 -9.47 -15.91 11.92
N LYS A 93 -8.63 -16.94 12.08
CA LYS A 93 -8.77 -17.95 13.15
C LYS A 93 -8.68 -17.29 14.52
N LEU A 94 -7.71 -16.39 14.76
CA LEU A 94 -7.58 -15.68 16.03
C LEU A 94 -8.81 -14.79 16.33
N LEU A 95 -9.39 -14.13 15.32
CA LEU A 95 -10.63 -13.37 15.48
C LEU A 95 -11.81 -14.25 15.87
N SER A 96 -11.90 -15.48 15.35
CA SER A 96 -12.98 -16.43 15.62
C SER A 96 -12.92 -17.08 17.03
N LEU A 97 -11.76 -17.08 17.67
CA LEU A 97 -11.54 -17.73 18.98
C LEU A 97 -12.05 -16.92 20.19
N GLY A 98 -12.86 -15.86 19.97
CA GLY A 98 -13.39 -15.03 21.07
C GLY A 98 -12.31 -14.22 21.78
N THR A 99 -11.33 -13.74 21.04
CA THR A 99 -10.21 -12.93 21.50
C THR A 99 -10.66 -11.72 22.30
N SER A 100 -9.95 -11.40 23.38
CA SER A 100 -10.29 -10.25 24.22
C SER A 100 -10.21 -8.93 23.43
N ALA A 101 -11.14 -8.00 23.74
CA ALA A 101 -11.35 -6.78 22.97
C ALA A 101 -10.07 -5.97 22.70
N TYR A 102 -9.11 -5.95 23.64
CA TYR A 102 -7.87 -5.18 23.49
C TYR A 102 -6.87 -5.77 22.47
N ARG A 103 -7.04 -7.04 22.09
CA ARG A 103 -6.17 -7.72 21.09
C ARG A 103 -6.75 -7.68 19.67
N LEU A 104 -8.02 -7.29 19.53
CA LEU A 104 -8.68 -7.23 18.23
C LEU A 104 -8.04 -6.19 17.30
N GLY A 105 -7.61 -5.05 17.87
CA GLY A 105 -6.92 -3.99 17.09
C GLY A 105 -5.64 -4.49 16.42
N PRO A 106 -4.66 -5.03 17.17
CA PRO A 106 -3.44 -5.59 16.61
C PRO A 106 -3.68 -6.68 15.55
N ILE A 107 -4.59 -7.62 15.80
CA ILE A 107 -4.89 -8.70 14.84
C ILE A 107 -5.46 -8.12 13.53
N ARG A 108 -6.44 -7.20 13.61
CA ARG A 108 -7.02 -6.54 12.44
C ARG A 108 -5.98 -5.75 11.64
N TYR A 109 -5.09 -5.06 12.34
CA TYR A 109 -3.97 -4.33 11.73
C TYR A 109 -3.08 -5.26 10.89
N HIS A 110 -2.68 -6.42 11.47
CA HIS A 110 -1.83 -7.38 10.76
C HIS A 110 -2.53 -8.06 9.59
N ILE A 111 -3.83 -8.40 9.72
CA ILE A 111 -4.63 -8.94 8.61
C ILE A 111 -4.72 -7.90 7.48
N ALA A 112 -5.03 -6.66 7.81
CA ALA A 112 -5.12 -5.58 6.82
C ALA A 112 -3.78 -5.37 6.10
N ARG A 113 -2.66 -5.37 6.85
CA ARG A 113 -1.31 -5.29 6.30
C ARG A 113 -1.01 -6.46 5.37
N ALA A 114 -1.42 -7.69 5.74
CA ALA A 114 -1.26 -8.86 4.90
C ALA A 114 -2.02 -8.74 3.58
N HIS A 115 -3.26 -8.27 3.60
CA HIS A 115 -4.05 -8.02 2.40
C HIS A 115 -3.39 -6.99 1.47
N ILE A 116 -2.87 -5.88 2.01
CA ILE A 116 -2.16 -4.86 1.24
C ILE A 116 -0.90 -5.46 0.59
N LEU A 117 -0.10 -6.21 1.36
CA LEU A 117 1.13 -6.85 0.87
C LEU A 117 0.86 -7.97 -0.15
N LEU A 118 -0.31 -8.61 -0.07
CA LEU A 118 -0.76 -9.62 -1.05
C LEU A 118 -1.28 -8.99 -2.35
N GLY A 119 -1.36 -7.65 -2.43
CA GLY A 119 -1.91 -6.96 -3.59
C GLY A 119 -3.45 -7.01 -3.70
N LYS A 120 -4.14 -7.39 -2.62
CA LYS A 120 -5.62 -7.45 -2.53
C LYS A 120 -6.12 -6.43 -1.50
N PRO A 121 -6.11 -5.13 -1.82
CA PRO A 121 -6.32 -4.07 -0.84
C PRO A 121 -7.76 -3.90 -0.36
N GLU A 122 -8.78 -4.38 -1.11
CA GLU A 122 -10.20 -4.12 -0.80
C GLU A 122 -10.61 -4.54 0.63
N PRO A 123 -10.24 -5.75 1.12
CA PRO A 123 -10.63 -6.16 2.48
C PRO A 123 -9.94 -5.38 3.59
N ALA A 124 -8.83 -4.67 3.29
CA ALA A 124 -8.06 -3.96 4.30
C ALA A 124 -8.76 -2.73 4.87
N GLY A 125 -9.65 -2.08 4.09
CA GLY A 125 -10.25 -0.80 4.46
C GLY A 125 -11.05 -0.85 5.75
N GLU A 126 -11.96 -1.80 5.88
CA GLU A 126 -12.79 -1.98 7.08
C GLU A 126 -11.95 -2.40 8.29
N LEU A 127 -11.01 -3.33 8.09
CA LEU A 127 -10.10 -3.79 9.13
C LEU A 127 -9.26 -2.65 9.71
N LEU A 128 -8.73 -1.76 8.85
CA LEU A 128 -7.96 -0.59 9.27
C LEU A 128 -8.83 0.44 9.99
N GLN A 129 -10.08 0.64 9.57
CA GLN A 129 -10.99 1.53 10.27
C GLN A 129 -11.27 1.02 11.69
N GLN A 130 -11.54 -0.27 11.83
CA GLN A 130 -11.78 -0.90 13.13
C GLN A 130 -10.53 -0.91 14.02
N ALA A 131 -9.33 -1.14 13.45
CA ALA A 131 -8.06 -1.08 14.17
C ALA A 131 -7.75 0.34 14.64
N SER A 132 -7.94 1.35 13.79
CA SER A 132 -7.74 2.77 14.13
C SER A 132 -8.64 3.21 15.28
N ALA A 133 -9.93 2.89 15.21
CA ALA A 133 -10.89 3.19 16.28
C ALA A 133 -10.49 2.52 17.61
N HIS A 134 -9.98 1.30 17.55
CA HIS A 134 -9.44 0.62 18.73
C HIS A 134 -8.24 1.38 19.32
N PHE A 135 -7.22 1.69 18.52
CA PHE A 135 -6.01 2.35 19.02
C PHE A 135 -6.27 3.78 19.50
N GLU A 136 -7.20 4.49 18.86
CA GLU A 136 -7.68 5.78 19.34
C GLU A 136 -8.37 5.66 20.71
N SER A 137 -9.21 4.64 20.92
CA SER A 137 -9.94 4.41 22.18
C SER A 137 -9.03 4.05 23.36
N VAL A 138 -7.89 3.40 23.09
CA VAL A 138 -6.90 3.01 24.11
C VAL A 138 -5.76 4.02 24.26
N GLY A 139 -5.72 5.06 23.41
CA GLY A 139 -4.68 6.09 23.43
C GLY A 139 -3.32 5.62 22.92
N ASP A 140 -3.28 4.56 22.09
CA ASP A 140 -2.03 4.07 21.49
C ASP A 140 -1.71 4.87 20.23
N ALA A 141 -1.05 6.01 20.41
CA ALA A 141 -0.71 6.93 19.33
C ALA A 141 0.29 6.32 18.32
N LEU A 142 1.17 5.41 18.76
CA LEU A 142 2.09 4.73 17.85
C LEU A 142 1.32 3.84 16.86
N MET A 143 0.51 2.92 17.37
CA MET A 143 -0.26 2.03 16.51
C MET A 143 -1.33 2.77 15.70
N LEU A 144 -1.86 3.89 16.19
CA LEU A 144 -2.74 4.75 15.41
C LEU A 144 -2.00 5.38 14.21
N SER A 145 -0.75 5.85 14.42
CA SER A 145 0.07 6.38 13.32
C SER A 145 0.38 5.31 12.26
N GLU A 146 0.61 4.06 12.71
CA GLU A 146 0.81 2.89 11.85
C GLU A 146 -0.45 2.60 11.00
N CYS A 147 -1.63 2.61 11.61
CA CYS A 147 -2.91 2.42 10.91
C CYS A 147 -3.16 3.51 9.87
N LEU A 148 -2.93 4.78 10.22
CA LEU A 148 -3.06 5.92 9.30
C LEU A 148 -2.09 5.79 8.11
N GLY A 149 -0.86 5.32 8.35
CA GLY A 149 0.11 5.03 7.29
C GLY A 149 -0.39 3.94 6.33
N LEU A 150 -0.97 2.85 6.85
CA LEU A 150 -1.57 1.81 5.99
C LEU A 150 -2.84 2.31 5.27
N GLN A 151 -3.64 3.17 5.89
CA GLN A 151 -4.78 3.81 5.22
C GLN A 151 -4.33 4.71 4.07
N ALA A 152 -3.22 5.44 4.24
CA ALA A 152 -2.60 6.22 3.17
C ALA A 152 -2.10 5.31 2.04
N THR A 153 -1.46 4.19 2.39
CA THR A 153 -1.02 3.17 1.43
C THR A 153 -2.21 2.62 0.63
N LEU A 154 -3.27 2.24 1.32
CA LEU A 154 -4.51 1.77 0.68
C LEU A 154 -5.09 2.84 -0.25
N ALA A 155 -5.12 4.11 0.18
CA ALA A 155 -5.69 5.20 -0.61
C ALA A 155 -4.92 5.42 -1.91
N TYR A 156 -3.58 5.45 -1.91
CA TYR A 156 -2.84 5.61 -3.16
C TYR A 156 -2.86 4.35 -4.04
N MET A 157 -2.86 3.13 -3.46
CA MET A 157 -2.98 1.90 -4.24
C MET A 157 -4.34 1.78 -4.95
N THR A 158 -5.41 2.22 -4.30
CA THR A 158 -6.78 2.22 -4.85
C THR A 158 -7.16 3.56 -5.49
N GLN A 159 -6.20 4.46 -5.62
CA GLN A 159 -6.34 5.80 -6.22
C GLN A 159 -7.46 6.65 -5.60
N ARG A 160 -7.75 6.43 -4.35
CA ARG A 160 -8.70 7.24 -3.58
C ARG A 160 -8.06 8.55 -3.15
N PRO A 161 -8.82 9.64 -3.12
CA PRO A 161 -8.30 10.93 -2.69
C PRO A 161 -7.90 10.91 -1.20
N GLY A 162 -6.93 11.76 -0.83
CA GLY A 162 -6.55 11.96 0.57
C GLY A 162 -5.35 11.15 1.05
N ALA A 163 -4.68 10.38 0.19
CA ALA A 163 -3.49 9.62 0.56
C ALA A 163 -2.40 10.48 1.24
N VAL A 164 -2.07 11.64 0.64
CA VAL A 164 -1.08 12.58 1.18
C VAL A 164 -1.51 13.09 2.56
N ALA A 165 -2.76 13.55 2.71
CA ALA A 165 -3.25 14.07 3.99
C ALA A 165 -3.25 13.01 5.11
N LEU A 166 -3.57 11.76 4.78
CA LEU A 166 -3.48 10.64 5.74
C LEU A 166 -2.03 10.36 6.14
N ALA A 167 -1.10 10.35 5.18
CA ALA A 167 0.32 10.13 5.44
C ALA A 167 0.94 11.27 6.26
N GLU A 168 0.61 12.53 5.98
CA GLU A 168 1.04 13.69 6.76
C GLU A 168 0.52 13.62 8.21
N ARG A 169 -0.76 13.27 8.38
CA ARG A 169 -1.33 13.08 9.72
C ARG A 169 -0.64 11.95 10.48
N ALA A 170 -0.36 10.83 9.81
CA ALA A 170 0.37 9.70 10.40
C ALA A 170 1.77 10.11 10.86
N LEU A 171 2.51 10.82 10.00
CA LEU A 171 3.86 11.32 10.29
C LEU A 171 3.86 12.34 11.42
N ALA A 172 2.93 13.29 11.41
CA ALA A 172 2.80 14.28 12.49
C ALA A 172 2.52 13.62 13.85
N LEU A 173 1.64 12.61 13.88
CA LEU A 173 1.35 11.84 15.09
C LEU A 173 2.59 11.07 15.58
N CYS A 174 3.32 10.40 14.69
CA CYS A 174 4.57 9.71 15.00
C CYS A 174 5.61 10.66 15.59
N ARG A 175 5.81 11.84 15.00
CA ARG A 175 6.77 12.86 15.46
C ARG A 175 6.38 13.53 16.78
N SER A 176 5.11 13.43 17.19
CA SER A 176 4.67 13.90 18.50
C SER A 176 5.09 13.01 19.66
N LEU A 177 5.46 11.75 19.38
CA LEU A 177 5.93 10.79 20.37
C LEU A 177 7.33 11.12 20.88
N LYS A 178 7.63 10.77 22.13
CA LYS A 178 8.93 11.01 22.77
C LYS A 178 9.43 9.74 23.47
N PRO A 179 10.54 9.12 23.04
CA PRO A 179 11.31 9.45 21.83
C PRO A 179 10.54 9.18 20.54
N VAL A 180 10.92 9.83 19.43
CA VAL A 180 10.33 9.54 18.11
C VAL A 180 10.79 8.15 17.68
N PRO A 181 9.88 7.24 17.29
CA PRO A 181 10.24 5.90 16.84
C PRO A 181 10.75 5.94 15.40
N GLU A 182 12.08 5.99 15.24
CA GLU A 182 12.78 6.16 13.94
C GLU A 182 12.33 5.15 12.88
N THR A 183 12.08 3.89 13.28
CA THR A 183 11.61 2.85 12.34
C THR A 183 10.25 3.19 11.74
N THR A 184 9.33 3.68 12.57
CA THR A 184 8.00 4.10 12.12
C THR A 184 8.10 5.40 11.33
N GLU A 185 8.91 6.35 11.77
CA GLU A 185 9.13 7.62 11.06
C GLU A 185 9.66 7.38 9.64
N ALA A 186 10.74 6.59 9.48
CA ALA A 186 11.29 6.26 8.16
C ALA A 186 10.26 5.59 7.25
N ARG A 187 9.43 4.71 7.81
CA ARG A 187 8.38 4.05 7.07
C ARG A 187 7.28 5.01 6.63
N LEU A 188 6.83 5.90 7.51
CA LEU A 188 5.79 6.88 7.19
C LEU A 188 6.27 7.94 6.21
N LEU A 189 7.55 8.34 6.28
CA LEU A 189 8.18 9.17 5.25
C LEU A 189 8.17 8.50 3.88
N GLY A 190 8.47 7.19 3.82
CA GLY A 190 8.37 6.41 2.59
C GLY A 190 6.94 6.31 2.06
N VAL A 191 5.95 6.15 2.94
CA VAL A 191 4.52 6.17 2.55
C VAL A 191 4.10 7.54 2.02
N LEU A 192 4.53 8.62 2.64
CA LEU A 192 4.25 9.98 2.18
C LEU A 192 4.89 10.25 0.81
N ALA A 193 6.15 9.83 0.63
CA ALA A 193 6.83 9.92 -0.65
C ALA A 193 6.11 9.14 -1.75
N ALA A 194 5.66 7.90 -1.45
CA ALA A 194 4.89 7.08 -2.39
C ALA A 194 3.52 7.70 -2.72
N ALA A 195 2.86 8.35 -1.75
CA ALA A 195 1.61 9.06 -2.00
C ALA A 195 1.80 10.27 -2.93
N TYR A 196 2.90 11.04 -2.77
CA TYR A 196 3.28 12.10 -3.70
C TYR A 196 3.66 11.57 -5.08
N LEU A 197 4.40 10.45 -5.14
CA LEU A 197 4.75 9.76 -6.39
C LEU A 197 3.49 9.36 -7.17
N ALA A 198 2.51 8.74 -6.49
CA ALA A 198 1.24 8.35 -7.10
C ALA A 198 0.40 9.57 -7.56
N GLY A 199 0.62 10.74 -6.97
CA GLY A 199 0.04 12.02 -7.38
C GLY A 199 0.83 12.76 -8.46
N SER A 200 1.88 12.15 -9.02
CA SER A 200 2.81 12.77 -9.99
C SER A 200 3.49 14.05 -9.47
N GLU A 201 3.63 14.16 -8.15
CA GLU A 201 4.36 15.26 -7.49
C GLU A 201 5.81 14.84 -7.22
N TRP A 202 6.59 14.72 -8.32
CA TRP A 202 7.92 14.11 -8.35
C TRP A 202 8.93 14.76 -7.40
N GLU A 203 8.95 16.09 -7.33
CA GLU A 203 9.89 16.83 -6.46
C GLU A 203 9.60 16.58 -4.98
N SER A 204 8.31 16.59 -4.61
CA SER A 204 7.88 16.26 -3.25
C SER A 204 8.21 14.80 -2.90
N ALA A 205 7.98 13.87 -3.83
CA ALA A 205 8.32 12.47 -3.66
C ALA A 205 9.82 12.28 -3.41
N MET A 206 10.68 12.87 -4.25
CA MET A 206 12.14 12.83 -4.11
C MET A 206 12.61 13.39 -2.76
N LYS A 207 12.04 14.52 -2.33
CA LYS A 207 12.35 15.13 -1.03
C LYS A 207 12.08 14.17 0.12
N PHE A 208 10.88 13.60 0.17
CA PHE A 208 10.49 12.70 1.29
C PHE A 208 11.17 11.34 1.21
N TYR A 209 11.48 10.81 0.02
CA TYR A 209 12.31 9.62 -0.10
C TYR A 209 13.74 9.85 0.43
N ASN A 210 14.36 10.99 0.13
CA ASN A 210 15.67 11.32 0.67
C ASN A 210 15.64 11.40 2.21
N GLU A 211 14.64 12.09 2.78
CA GLU A 211 14.47 12.16 4.23
C GLU A 211 14.24 10.76 4.85
N ALA A 212 13.42 9.92 4.20
CA ALA A 212 13.19 8.54 4.63
C ALA A 212 14.46 7.69 4.61
N ILE A 213 15.31 7.87 3.59
CA ILE A 213 16.58 7.17 3.44
C ILE A 213 17.57 7.62 4.53
N GLU A 214 17.64 8.92 4.83
CA GLU A 214 18.51 9.46 5.88
C GLU A 214 18.14 8.90 7.26
N VAL A 215 16.86 8.92 7.62
CA VAL A 215 16.37 8.33 8.87
C VAL A 215 16.53 6.82 8.89
N GLY A 216 16.25 6.16 7.75
CA GLY A 216 16.24 4.70 7.62
C GLY A 216 17.61 4.04 7.45
N ALA A 217 18.65 4.79 7.08
CA ALA A 217 19.98 4.23 6.78
C ALA A 217 20.62 3.47 7.95
N ALA A 218 20.31 3.88 9.18
CA ALA A 218 20.80 3.22 10.39
C ALA A 218 20.01 1.96 10.79
N LEU A 219 18.86 1.70 10.17
CA LEU A 219 17.89 0.69 10.62
C LEU A 219 18.10 -0.70 10.01
N HIS A 220 19.02 -0.87 9.07
CA HIS A 220 19.36 -2.13 8.39
C HIS A 220 18.19 -2.87 7.72
N ASP A 221 17.08 -2.17 7.44
CA ASP A 221 15.95 -2.71 6.66
C ASP A 221 16.22 -2.58 5.16
N LEU A 222 17.01 -3.52 4.63
CA LEU A 222 17.48 -3.52 3.25
C LEU A 222 16.33 -3.53 2.25
N ARG A 223 15.25 -4.27 2.55
CA ARG A 223 14.08 -4.33 1.66
C ARG A 223 13.41 -2.96 1.55
N ARG A 224 13.19 -2.29 2.66
CA ARG A 224 12.59 -0.95 2.69
C ARG A 224 13.45 0.06 1.97
N LEU A 225 14.76 0.03 2.21
CA LEU A 225 15.72 0.91 1.52
C LEU A 225 15.69 0.68 0.01
N ALA A 226 15.60 -0.57 -0.43
CA ALA A 226 15.48 -0.90 -1.85
C ALA A 226 14.20 -0.31 -2.48
N LEU A 227 13.06 -0.43 -1.79
CA LEU A 227 11.79 0.15 -2.27
C LEU A 227 11.83 1.69 -2.32
N MET A 228 12.52 2.34 -1.38
CA MET A 228 12.75 3.79 -1.44
C MET A 228 13.61 4.17 -2.65
N TYR A 229 14.68 3.41 -2.94
CA TYR A 229 15.49 3.61 -4.14
C TYR A 229 14.69 3.36 -5.43
N GLN A 230 13.77 2.39 -5.45
CA GLN A 230 12.87 2.19 -6.59
C GLN A 230 11.96 3.43 -6.79
N GLY A 231 11.36 3.96 -5.73
CA GLY A 231 10.57 5.19 -5.82
C GLY A 231 11.38 6.39 -6.34
N MET A 232 12.64 6.52 -5.91
CA MET A 232 13.57 7.54 -6.44
C MET A 232 13.86 7.31 -7.93
N CYS A 233 14.08 6.06 -8.36
CA CYS A 233 14.26 5.73 -9.77
C CYS A 233 13.09 6.22 -10.62
N ILE A 234 11.86 5.91 -10.22
CA ILE A 234 10.65 6.34 -10.93
C ILE A 234 10.59 7.87 -11.00
N ALA A 235 10.73 8.57 -9.87
CA ALA A 235 10.65 10.03 -9.83
C ALA A 235 11.72 10.70 -10.73
N TYR A 236 12.95 10.19 -10.76
CA TYR A 236 14.00 10.71 -11.63
C TYR A 236 13.74 10.39 -13.11
N ARG A 237 13.19 9.22 -13.43
CA ARG A 237 12.79 8.86 -14.79
C ARG A 237 11.72 9.82 -15.31
N GLU A 238 10.66 10.04 -14.55
CA GLU A 238 9.56 10.91 -14.93
C GLU A 238 9.97 12.39 -15.08
N THR A 239 11.03 12.81 -14.40
CA THR A 239 11.65 14.15 -14.58
C THR A 239 12.73 14.19 -15.66
N GLY A 240 12.93 13.10 -16.44
CA GLY A 240 13.92 13.02 -17.52
C GLY A 240 15.37 12.90 -17.06
N GLN A 241 15.63 12.70 -15.77
CA GLN A 241 16.97 12.59 -15.18
C GLN A 241 17.46 11.15 -15.21
N ASN A 242 17.58 10.58 -16.41
CA ASN A 242 17.82 9.15 -16.65
C ASN A 242 19.10 8.59 -15.98
N GLU A 243 20.17 9.38 -15.83
CA GLU A 243 21.39 8.93 -15.15
C GLU A 243 21.18 8.74 -13.63
N ALA A 244 20.46 9.66 -13.00
CA ALA A 244 20.10 9.54 -11.60
C ALA A 244 19.13 8.37 -11.39
N ALA A 245 18.13 8.21 -12.27
CA ALA A 245 17.22 7.07 -12.24
C ALA A 245 17.99 5.74 -12.29
N MET A 246 18.92 5.58 -13.24
CA MET A 246 19.78 4.39 -13.37
C MET A 246 20.58 4.10 -12.09
N LYS A 247 21.17 5.14 -11.48
CA LYS A 247 21.93 5.00 -10.24
C LYS A 247 21.09 4.43 -9.10
N TYR A 248 19.85 4.93 -8.94
CA TYR A 248 18.94 4.45 -7.91
C TYR A 248 18.36 3.07 -8.22
N ALA A 249 18.07 2.77 -9.50
CA ALA A 249 17.69 1.43 -9.94
C ALA A 249 18.73 0.38 -9.57
N ASN A 250 20.00 0.62 -9.94
CA ASN A 250 21.10 -0.31 -9.62
C ASN A 250 21.29 -0.53 -8.11
N ARG A 251 21.08 0.52 -7.30
CA ARG A 251 21.12 0.39 -5.84
C ARG A 251 19.98 -0.47 -5.33
N SER A 252 18.78 -0.31 -5.89
CA SER A 252 17.62 -1.12 -5.55
C SER A 252 17.85 -2.59 -5.90
N VAL A 253 18.30 -2.88 -7.12
CA VAL A 253 18.64 -4.24 -7.58
C VAL A 253 19.60 -4.92 -6.62
N ALA A 254 20.72 -4.27 -6.29
CA ALA A 254 21.75 -4.84 -5.42
C ALA A 254 21.20 -5.25 -4.03
N LEU A 255 20.28 -4.47 -3.46
CA LEU A 255 19.65 -4.79 -2.19
C LEU A 255 18.59 -5.88 -2.33
N LEU A 256 17.77 -5.84 -3.39
CA LEU A 256 16.71 -6.83 -3.61
C LEU A 256 17.26 -8.23 -3.91
N GLU A 257 18.40 -8.33 -4.57
CA GLU A 257 19.13 -9.60 -4.75
C GLU A 257 19.57 -10.20 -3.41
N VAL A 258 20.08 -9.37 -2.48
CA VAL A 258 20.48 -9.80 -1.14
C VAL A 258 19.30 -10.31 -0.34
N VAL A 259 18.17 -9.60 -0.36
CA VAL A 259 16.96 -9.99 0.39
C VAL A 259 16.09 -11.03 -0.35
N ARG A 260 16.45 -11.38 -1.59
CA ARG A 260 15.76 -12.35 -2.45
C ARG A 260 14.27 -12.01 -2.68
N ASP A 261 13.94 -10.73 -2.78
CA ASP A 261 12.58 -10.27 -3.08
C ASP A 261 12.34 -10.24 -4.60
N ARG A 262 11.93 -11.39 -5.16
CA ARG A 262 11.74 -11.58 -6.61
C ARG A 262 10.69 -10.62 -7.19
N ALA A 263 9.58 -10.41 -6.52
CA ALA A 263 8.50 -9.54 -7.01
C ALA A 263 8.94 -8.06 -7.09
N SER A 264 9.69 -7.58 -6.10
CA SER A 264 10.25 -6.22 -6.15
C SER A 264 11.40 -6.13 -7.16
N LEU A 265 12.20 -7.19 -7.31
CA LEU A 265 13.27 -7.27 -8.31
C LEU A 265 12.68 -7.22 -9.72
N ALA A 266 11.59 -7.93 -10.00
CA ALA A 266 10.90 -7.88 -11.28
C ALA A 266 10.46 -6.46 -11.64
N ARG A 267 9.88 -5.74 -10.69
CA ARG A 267 9.45 -4.34 -10.92
C ARG A 267 10.61 -3.41 -11.26
N ILE A 268 11.74 -3.50 -10.55
CA ILE A 268 12.88 -2.63 -10.83
C ILE A 268 13.60 -3.01 -12.13
N GLU A 269 13.60 -4.29 -12.52
CA GLU A 269 14.08 -4.72 -13.83
C GLU A 269 13.19 -4.16 -14.95
N ASN A 270 11.87 -4.16 -14.79
CA ASN A 270 10.97 -3.48 -15.72
C ASN A 270 11.26 -1.96 -15.81
N ASP A 271 11.48 -1.28 -14.68
CA ASP A 271 11.86 0.14 -14.67
C ASP A 271 13.19 0.40 -15.40
N LEU A 272 14.16 -0.51 -15.27
CA LEU A 272 15.42 -0.47 -16.04
C LEU A 272 15.18 -0.66 -17.54
N GLY A 273 14.32 -1.60 -17.93
CA GLY A 273 13.91 -1.80 -19.31
C GLY A 273 13.34 -0.53 -19.92
N LEU A 274 12.40 0.11 -19.24
CA LEU A 274 11.81 1.38 -19.68
C LEU A 274 12.85 2.52 -19.80
N LEU A 275 13.83 2.57 -18.88
CA LEU A 275 14.94 3.51 -18.96
C LEU A 275 15.85 3.26 -20.18
N MET A 276 16.10 1.99 -20.53
CA MET A 276 16.87 1.63 -21.71
C MET A 276 16.11 1.99 -22.99
N MET A 277 14.81 1.73 -23.05
CA MET A 277 13.94 2.16 -24.16
C MET A 277 14.01 3.68 -24.36
N ALA A 278 13.89 4.46 -23.29
CA ALA A 278 14.01 5.92 -23.36
C ALA A 278 15.37 6.42 -23.85
N LYS A 279 16.43 5.60 -23.72
CA LYS A 279 17.78 5.86 -24.25
C LYS A 279 17.97 5.35 -25.68
N GLY A 280 17.03 4.60 -26.23
CA GLY A 280 17.14 3.92 -27.53
C GLY A 280 18.03 2.66 -27.50
N ASP A 281 18.39 2.15 -26.32
CA ASP A 281 19.14 0.89 -26.16
C ASP A 281 18.15 -0.29 -26.05
N HIS A 282 17.56 -0.65 -27.18
CA HIS A 282 16.55 -1.71 -27.28
C HIS A 282 17.08 -3.07 -26.83
N GLN A 283 18.36 -3.39 -27.13
CA GLN A 283 18.95 -4.66 -26.73
C GLN A 283 19.07 -4.81 -25.21
N SER A 284 19.41 -3.73 -24.51
CA SER A 284 19.44 -3.74 -23.05
C SER A 284 18.04 -3.72 -22.47
N ALA A 285 17.10 -3.01 -23.11
CA ALA A 285 15.70 -2.99 -22.72
C ALA A 285 15.10 -4.40 -22.74
N ASP A 286 15.28 -5.12 -23.85
CA ASP A 286 14.81 -6.51 -24.01
C ASP A 286 15.29 -7.42 -22.88
N ARG A 287 16.60 -7.42 -22.60
CA ARG A 287 17.18 -8.23 -21.52
C ARG A 287 16.60 -7.93 -20.13
N HIS A 288 16.36 -6.64 -19.83
CA HIS A 288 15.79 -6.24 -18.55
C HIS A 288 14.30 -6.61 -18.45
N LEU A 289 13.53 -6.43 -19.52
CA LEU A 289 12.12 -6.76 -19.56
C LEU A 289 11.88 -8.28 -19.52
N ASP A 290 12.66 -9.07 -20.26
CA ASP A 290 12.61 -10.53 -20.18
C ASP A 290 12.91 -11.02 -18.78
N ARG A 291 13.98 -10.48 -18.16
CA ARG A 291 14.31 -10.82 -16.76
C ARG A 291 13.18 -10.45 -15.78
N ALA A 292 12.49 -9.33 -16.02
CA ALA A 292 11.34 -8.94 -15.20
C ALA A 292 10.21 -9.97 -15.28
N VAL A 293 9.88 -10.44 -16.49
CA VAL A 293 8.87 -11.46 -16.72
C VAL A 293 9.24 -12.80 -16.08
N GLU A 294 10.48 -13.28 -16.27
CA GLU A 294 11.00 -14.50 -15.64
C GLU A 294 10.92 -14.45 -14.09
N LEU A 295 11.24 -13.29 -13.51
CA LEU A 295 11.21 -13.11 -12.07
C LEU A 295 9.80 -13.14 -11.50
N ILE A 296 8.81 -12.60 -12.23
CA ILE A 296 7.42 -12.50 -11.75
C ILE A 296 6.64 -13.81 -11.98
N GLU A 297 7.05 -14.67 -12.90
CA GLU A 297 6.37 -15.95 -13.18
C GLU A 297 6.28 -16.87 -11.95
N ASP A 298 7.34 -16.88 -11.13
CA ASP A 298 7.44 -17.69 -9.91
C ASP A 298 7.13 -16.90 -8.63
N ALA A 299 6.72 -15.64 -8.72
CA ALA A 299 6.52 -14.77 -7.57
C ALA A 299 5.04 -14.68 -7.17
N GLU A 300 4.76 -14.81 -5.89
CA GLU A 300 3.47 -14.41 -5.32
C GLU A 300 3.63 -13.04 -4.60
N PRO A 301 2.75 -12.06 -4.86
CA PRO A 301 1.59 -12.10 -5.75
C PRO A 301 1.94 -11.85 -7.23
N GLU A 302 1.16 -12.38 -8.15
CA GLU A 302 1.29 -12.16 -9.60
C GLU A 302 0.96 -10.71 -10.04
N ALA A 303 0.63 -9.84 -9.10
CA ALA A 303 0.27 -8.46 -9.36
C ALA A 303 1.39 -7.69 -10.10
N GLY A 304 1.01 -7.03 -11.20
CA GLY A 304 1.92 -6.30 -12.07
C GLY A 304 2.50 -7.09 -13.24
N ARG A 305 2.22 -8.39 -13.38
CA ARG A 305 2.67 -9.19 -14.54
C ARG A 305 2.13 -8.64 -15.86
N ALA A 306 0.87 -8.21 -15.87
CA ALA A 306 0.26 -7.59 -17.04
C ALA A 306 1.06 -6.36 -17.51
N ALA A 307 1.44 -5.47 -16.58
CA ALA A 307 2.21 -4.28 -16.91
C ALA A 307 3.60 -4.61 -17.52
N MET A 308 4.27 -5.66 -17.06
CA MET A 308 5.57 -6.09 -17.61
C MET A 308 5.43 -6.64 -19.03
N ILE A 309 4.40 -7.42 -19.31
CA ILE A 309 4.08 -7.89 -20.66
C ILE A 309 3.75 -6.71 -21.58
N LEU A 310 3.04 -5.70 -21.09
CA LEU A 310 2.75 -4.50 -21.86
C LEU A 310 4.01 -3.67 -22.17
N SER A 311 5.00 -3.65 -21.28
CA SER A 311 6.30 -3.03 -21.56
C SER A 311 7.07 -3.74 -22.69
N LEU A 312 6.99 -5.07 -22.78
CA LEU A 312 7.52 -5.85 -23.92
C LEU A 312 6.74 -5.56 -25.20
N SER A 313 5.42 -5.39 -25.13
CA SER A 313 4.61 -4.98 -26.29
C SER A 313 5.03 -3.60 -26.81
N GLU A 314 5.27 -2.64 -25.91
CA GLU A 314 5.78 -1.31 -26.25
C GLU A 314 7.13 -1.39 -26.95
N LEU A 315 8.07 -2.18 -26.42
CA LEU A 315 9.39 -2.40 -27.05
C LEU A 315 9.25 -3.00 -28.43
N SER A 316 8.48 -4.08 -28.58
CA SER A 316 8.25 -4.74 -29.87
C SER A 316 7.67 -3.78 -30.91
N LEU A 317 6.75 -2.88 -30.48
CA LEU A 317 6.17 -1.87 -31.36
C LEU A 317 7.22 -0.82 -31.79
N GLN A 318 8.10 -0.38 -30.88
CA GLN A 318 9.20 0.54 -31.20
C GLN A 318 10.21 -0.07 -32.16
N GLU A 319 10.39 -1.38 -32.14
CA GLU A 319 11.23 -2.13 -33.08
C GLU A 319 10.54 -2.40 -34.43
N GLY A 320 9.27 -2.04 -34.57
CA GLY A 320 8.47 -2.29 -35.79
C GLY A 320 7.89 -3.71 -35.88
N ASN A 321 7.98 -4.51 -34.81
CA ASN A 321 7.46 -5.87 -34.74
C ASN A 321 5.96 -5.86 -34.38
N VAL A 322 5.12 -5.33 -35.26
CA VAL A 322 3.69 -5.05 -34.99
C VAL A 322 2.89 -6.29 -34.57
N ASP A 323 3.17 -7.46 -35.16
CA ASP A 323 2.45 -8.68 -34.83
C ASP A 323 2.84 -9.22 -33.46
N ALA A 324 4.13 -9.22 -33.10
CA ALA A 324 4.59 -9.59 -31.77
C ALA A 324 4.05 -8.62 -30.71
N ALA A 325 4.04 -7.32 -31.01
CA ALA A 325 3.44 -6.32 -30.12
C ALA A 325 1.97 -6.59 -29.86
N ALA A 326 1.20 -6.99 -30.86
CA ALA A 326 -0.22 -7.31 -30.73
C ALA A 326 -0.43 -8.54 -29.84
N GLU A 327 0.31 -9.61 -30.07
CA GLU A 327 0.22 -10.84 -29.25
C GLU A 327 0.50 -10.54 -27.76
N LEU A 328 1.54 -9.74 -27.49
CA LEU A 328 1.91 -9.32 -26.14
C LEU A 328 0.84 -8.40 -25.51
N ALA A 329 0.30 -7.43 -26.26
CA ALA A 329 -0.75 -6.55 -25.75
C ALA A 329 -2.03 -7.32 -25.40
N GLU A 330 -2.46 -8.27 -26.26
CA GLU A 330 -3.59 -9.14 -25.97
C GLU A 330 -3.33 -10.08 -24.77
N GLN A 331 -2.10 -10.58 -24.62
CA GLN A 331 -1.71 -11.36 -23.45
C GLN A 331 -1.77 -10.50 -22.19
N GLY A 332 -1.25 -9.28 -22.22
CA GLY A 332 -1.31 -8.32 -21.14
C GLY A 332 -2.74 -8.00 -20.74
N LEU A 333 -3.64 -7.79 -21.70
CA LEU A 333 -5.07 -7.56 -21.46
C LEU A 333 -5.71 -8.76 -20.74
N ARG A 334 -5.52 -9.97 -21.25
CA ARG A 334 -6.05 -11.19 -20.59
C ARG A 334 -5.56 -11.35 -19.15
N LEU A 335 -4.28 -11.11 -18.89
CA LEU A 335 -3.71 -11.19 -17.55
C LEU A 335 -4.29 -10.11 -16.62
N ALA A 336 -4.45 -8.88 -17.11
CA ALA A 336 -5.03 -7.78 -16.36
C ALA A 336 -6.50 -8.05 -15.98
N GLU A 337 -7.29 -8.59 -16.91
CA GLU A 337 -8.68 -8.99 -16.65
C GLU A 337 -8.78 -10.12 -15.63
N GLN A 338 -7.95 -11.16 -15.74
CA GLN A 338 -7.90 -12.29 -14.80
C GLN A 338 -7.51 -11.84 -13.39
N ALA A 339 -6.55 -10.92 -13.29
CA ALA A 339 -6.10 -10.34 -12.03
C ALA A 339 -6.99 -9.21 -11.51
N GLN A 340 -8.01 -8.80 -12.25
CA GLN A 340 -8.87 -7.62 -11.95
C GLN A 340 -8.06 -6.31 -11.83
N GLU A 341 -6.99 -6.18 -12.59
CA GLU A 341 -6.13 -4.99 -12.68
C GLU A 341 -6.68 -4.01 -13.74
N GLY A 342 -7.79 -3.34 -13.45
CA GLY A 342 -8.49 -2.50 -14.42
C GLY A 342 -7.64 -1.39 -15.04
N ALA A 343 -6.70 -0.80 -14.31
CA ALA A 343 -5.77 0.19 -14.85
C ALA A 343 -4.78 -0.42 -15.86
N ALA A 344 -4.35 -1.66 -15.68
CA ALA A 344 -3.49 -2.37 -16.62
C ALA A 344 -4.30 -2.82 -17.86
N ALA A 345 -5.55 -3.23 -17.68
CA ALA A 345 -6.44 -3.54 -18.81
C ALA A 345 -6.68 -2.30 -19.70
N ALA A 346 -6.90 -1.14 -19.08
CA ALA A 346 -7.05 0.11 -19.84
C ALA A 346 -5.75 0.52 -20.56
N GLU A 347 -4.58 0.26 -19.97
CA GLU A 347 -3.28 0.47 -20.62
C GLU A 347 -3.08 -0.50 -21.81
N ALA A 348 -3.53 -1.76 -21.68
CA ALA A 348 -3.50 -2.71 -22.78
C ALA A 348 -4.34 -2.22 -23.99
N HIS A 349 -5.51 -1.68 -23.74
CA HIS A 349 -6.33 -1.05 -24.80
C HIS A 349 -5.62 0.13 -25.48
N MET A 350 -4.87 0.95 -24.72
CA MET A 350 -4.07 2.03 -25.29
C MET A 350 -3.00 1.50 -26.27
N TRP A 351 -2.31 0.43 -25.91
CA TRP A 351 -1.31 -0.20 -26.80
C TRP A 351 -1.95 -0.88 -27.99
N LEU A 352 -3.09 -1.57 -27.84
CA LEU A 352 -3.85 -2.13 -28.95
C LEU A 352 -4.31 -1.04 -29.94
N GLY A 353 -4.69 0.13 -29.43
CA GLY A 353 -5.01 1.30 -30.26
C GLY A 353 -3.80 1.78 -31.08
N ARG A 354 -2.61 1.84 -30.50
CA ARG A 354 -1.37 2.18 -31.20
C ARG A 354 -1.01 1.13 -32.27
N ILE A 355 -1.16 -0.13 -31.94
CA ILE A 355 -0.92 -1.24 -32.89
C ILE A 355 -1.92 -1.20 -34.04
N ALA A 356 -3.18 -0.90 -33.78
CA ALA A 356 -4.21 -0.72 -34.82
C ALA A 356 -3.86 0.43 -35.79
N GLU A 357 -3.25 1.51 -35.27
CA GLU A 357 -2.75 2.60 -36.11
C GLU A 357 -1.68 2.12 -37.09
N GLU A 358 -0.67 1.39 -36.61
CA GLU A 358 0.39 0.83 -37.46
C GLU A 358 -0.17 -0.13 -38.55
N ARG A 359 -1.30 -0.77 -38.28
CA ARG A 359 -2.05 -1.61 -39.22
C ARG A 359 -2.99 -0.82 -40.14
N GLY A 360 -3.19 0.47 -39.92
CA GLY A 360 -4.11 1.32 -40.68
C GLY A 360 -5.59 1.09 -40.39
N ASP A 361 -5.93 0.39 -39.31
CA ASP A 361 -7.32 0.12 -38.90
C ASP A 361 -7.89 1.24 -38.04
N ASN A 362 -8.44 2.25 -38.69
CA ASN A 362 -8.96 3.44 -38.05
C ASN A 362 -10.13 3.18 -37.07
N GLU A 363 -10.98 2.18 -37.38
CA GLU A 363 -12.13 1.83 -36.53
C GLU A 363 -11.64 1.16 -35.24
N ALA A 364 -10.67 0.27 -35.34
CA ALA A 364 -10.03 -0.33 -34.15
C ALA A 364 -9.32 0.71 -33.31
N VAL A 365 -8.59 1.65 -33.92
CA VAL A 365 -7.95 2.75 -33.18
C VAL A 365 -8.96 3.49 -32.30
N ASP A 366 -10.06 3.97 -32.89
CA ASP A 366 -11.05 4.77 -32.17
C ASP A 366 -11.67 3.95 -31.03
N ARG A 367 -12.04 2.70 -31.27
CA ARG A 367 -12.60 1.80 -30.28
C ARG A 367 -11.64 1.56 -29.09
N GLU A 368 -10.39 1.21 -29.40
CA GLU A 368 -9.41 0.85 -28.37
C GLU A 368 -9.02 2.05 -27.51
N PHE A 369 -8.79 3.24 -28.12
CA PHE A 369 -8.51 4.45 -27.33
C PHE A 369 -9.70 4.90 -26.50
N GLU A 370 -10.95 4.73 -26.95
CA GLU A 370 -12.13 5.02 -26.15
C GLU A 370 -12.22 4.11 -24.93
N LEU A 371 -11.99 2.80 -25.08
CA LEU A 371 -11.93 1.85 -23.97
C LEU A 371 -10.81 2.21 -22.98
N ALA A 372 -9.62 2.54 -23.47
CA ALA A 372 -8.50 2.97 -22.65
C ALA A 372 -8.85 4.23 -21.82
N LEU A 373 -9.44 5.25 -22.46
CA LEU A 373 -9.79 6.50 -21.80
C LEU A 373 -10.87 6.33 -20.73
N VAL A 374 -11.88 5.50 -21.00
CA VAL A 374 -12.91 5.17 -20.01
C VAL A 374 -12.29 4.51 -18.79
N GLY A 375 -11.51 3.46 -18.99
CA GLY A 375 -10.87 2.74 -17.90
C GLY A 375 -9.87 3.62 -17.12
N LEU A 376 -8.98 4.35 -17.81
CA LEU A 376 -8.01 5.23 -17.15
C LEU A 376 -8.68 6.37 -16.36
N THR A 377 -9.85 6.85 -16.80
CA THR A 377 -10.63 7.87 -16.08
C THR A 377 -11.29 7.26 -14.83
N GLU A 378 -11.84 6.05 -14.95
CA GLU A 378 -12.48 5.35 -13.82
C GLU A 378 -11.49 5.07 -12.71
N PHE A 379 -10.28 4.63 -13.07
CA PHE A 379 -9.22 4.32 -12.11
C PHE A 379 -8.37 5.53 -11.70
N GLY A 380 -8.61 6.73 -12.25
CA GLY A 380 -7.98 7.99 -11.84
C GLY A 380 -6.47 8.08 -12.13
N VAL A 381 -5.94 7.32 -13.11
CA VAL A 381 -4.50 7.24 -13.42
C VAL A 381 -4.07 8.43 -14.27
N GLY A 382 -3.86 9.58 -13.62
CA GLY A 382 -3.65 10.87 -14.28
C GLY A 382 -2.54 10.89 -15.32
N GLU A 383 -1.38 10.27 -15.04
CA GLU A 383 -0.25 10.22 -15.97
C GLU A 383 -0.53 9.35 -17.20
N ARG A 384 -1.07 8.14 -16.99
CA ARG A 384 -1.47 7.26 -18.10
C ARG A 384 -2.58 7.88 -18.93
N LEU A 385 -3.51 8.56 -18.29
CA LEU A 385 -4.58 9.31 -18.97
C LEU A 385 -4.01 10.44 -19.82
N LEU A 386 -3.03 11.19 -19.30
CA LEU A 386 -2.28 12.21 -20.04
C LEU A 386 -1.62 11.61 -21.29
N ARG A 387 -0.90 10.51 -21.13
CA ARG A 387 -0.21 9.80 -22.22
C ARG A 387 -1.22 9.28 -23.26
N CYS A 388 -2.32 8.67 -22.82
CA CYS A 388 -3.37 8.17 -23.70
C CYS A 388 -4.02 9.28 -24.53
N HIS A 389 -4.40 10.38 -23.90
CA HIS A 389 -4.94 11.54 -24.61
C HIS A 389 -3.93 12.14 -25.59
N GLY A 390 -2.65 12.24 -25.22
CA GLY A 390 -1.59 12.75 -26.08
C GLY A 390 -1.42 11.89 -27.33
N MET A 391 -1.25 10.58 -27.17
CA MET A 391 -1.13 9.64 -28.28
C MET A 391 -2.34 9.69 -29.21
N TYR A 392 -3.55 9.69 -28.67
CA TYR A 392 -4.75 9.71 -29.49
C TYR A 392 -4.90 11.05 -30.22
N ALA A 393 -4.53 12.18 -29.61
CA ALA A 393 -4.53 13.47 -30.26
C ALA A 393 -3.58 13.52 -31.45
N GLU A 394 -2.36 12.98 -31.33
CA GLU A 394 -1.39 12.90 -32.43
C GLU A 394 -1.89 12.06 -33.61
N ILE A 395 -2.57 10.94 -33.31
CA ILE A 395 -3.18 10.09 -34.35
C ILE A 395 -4.29 10.82 -35.08
N LEU A 396 -5.18 11.49 -34.33
CA LEU A 396 -6.28 12.26 -34.91
C LEU A 396 -5.77 13.44 -35.74
N GLU A 397 -4.69 14.11 -35.32
CA GLU A 397 -4.04 15.17 -36.08
C GLU A 397 -3.50 14.65 -37.41
N ARG A 398 -2.80 13.51 -37.42
CA ARG A 398 -2.32 12.86 -38.64
C ARG A 398 -3.44 12.47 -39.62
N ARG A 399 -4.63 12.14 -39.08
CA ARG A 399 -5.83 11.85 -39.87
C ARG A 399 -6.56 13.09 -40.35
N GLY A 400 -6.16 14.30 -39.90
CA GLY A 400 -6.79 15.56 -40.22
C GLY A 400 -8.04 15.88 -39.39
N ASP A 401 -8.38 15.08 -38.39
CA ASP A 401 -9.48 15.35 -37.43
C ASP A 401 -9.00 16.30 -36.34
N LEU A 402 -8.75 17.55 -36.74
CA LEU A 402 -8.20 18.58 -35.86
C LEU A 402 -9.13 18.94 -34.70
N GLN A 403 -10.43 18.76 -34.86
CA GLN A 403 -11.40 19.08 -33.82
C GLN A 403 -11.31 18.10 -32.65
N ARG A 404 -11.29 16.80 -32.94
CA ARG A 404 -11.11 15.78 -31.90
C ARG A 404 -9.69 15.82 -31.34
N ALA A 405 -8.67 16.02 -32.16
CA ALA A 405 -7.29 16.16 -31.71
C ALA A 405 -7.14 17.29 -30.67
N TYR A 406 -7.70 18.47 -30.96
CA TYR A 406 -7.67 19.58 -30.02
C TYR A 406 -8.41 19.28 -28.71
N ALA A 407 -9.55 18.60 -28.78
CA ALA A 407 -10.29 18.22 -27.57
C ALA A 407 -9.46 17.28 -26.67
N HIS A 408 -8.78 16.30 -27.26
CA HIS A 408 -7.89 15.38 -26.51
C HIS A 408 -6.65 16.09 -25.97
N MET A 409 -6.02 16.99 -26.72
CA MET A 409 -4.90 17.84 -26.21
C MET A 409 -5.33 18.69 -25.00
N LYS A 410 -6.53 19.29 -25.06
CA LYS A 410 -7.07 20.05 -23.95
C LYS A 410 -7.30 19.16 -22.71
N ASN A 411 -7.81 17.96 -22.90
CA ASN A 411 -8.02 16.99 -21.82
C ASN A 411 -6.67 16.52 -21.22
N ALA A 412 -5.68 16.26 -22.08
CA ALA A 412 -4.31 15.98 -21.65
C ALA A 412 -3.74 17.10 -20.77
N TRP A 413 -3.87 18.35 -21.22
CA TRP A 413 -3.44 19.52 -20.45
C TRP A 413 -4.18 19.65 -19.11
N SER A 414 -5.47 19.33 -19.07
CA SER A 414 -6.25 19.36 -17.84
C SER A 414 -5.83 18.26 -16.88
N ALA A 415 -5.51 17.05 -17.38
CA ALA A 415 -5.03 15.94 -16.60
C ALA A 415 -3.63 16.18 -15.99
N SER A 416 -2.79 17.00 -16.63
CA SER A 416 -1.46 17.37 -16.13
C SER A 416 -1.46 18.32 -14.94
N ARG A 417 -2.61 18.90 -14.54
CA ARG A 417 -2.71 19.84 -13.40
C ARG A 417 -3.31 19.15 -12.18
N PRO A 418 -2.54 18.89 -11.12
CA PRO A 418 -3.07 18.37 -9.86
C PRO A 418 -4.08 19.37 -9.27
N GLY A 419 -5.34 19.02 -9.21
CA GLY A 419 -6.41 19.85 -8.66
C GLY A 419 -7.62 20.05 -9.56
N MET A 420 -7.48 20.07 -10.88
CA MET A 420 -8.61 20.25 -11.82
C MET A 420 -9.41 18.96 -12.09
N LEU A 421 -8.81 17.77 -11.91
CA LEU A 421 -9.52 16.49 -12.01
C LEU A 421 -10.65 16.35 -10.98
N ARG A 422 -10.59 17.09 -9.86
CA ARG A 422 -11.63 17.08 -8.82
C ARG A 422 -12.93 17.75 -9.25
N GLU A 423 -12.87 18.76 -10.11
CA GLU A 423 -14.05 19.51 -10.55
C GLU A 423 -14.83 18.73 -11.62
N HIS A 424 -14.15 18.13 -12.59
CA HIS A 424 -14.80 17.32 -13.63
C HIS A 424 -15.46 16.04 -13.11
N HIS A 425 -14.88 15.40 -12.11
CA HIS A 425 -15.48 14.20 -11.50
C HIS A 425 -16.74 14.52 -10.68
N GLN A 426 -16.85 15.73 -10.15
CA GLN A 426 -18.07 16.22 -9.47
C GLN A 426 -19.14 16.68 -10.45
N GLU A 427 -18.77 17.21 -11.60
CA GLU A 427 -19.72 17.61 -12.66
C GLU A 427 -20.30 16.39 -13.41
N ALA A 428 -19.47 15.37 -13.72
CA ALA A 428 -19.93 14.12 -14.33
C ALA A 428 -20.86 13.29 -13.43
N LYS A 429 -20.80 13.46 -12.10
CA LYS A 429 -21.74 12.83 -11.14
C LYS A 429 -23.02 13.65 -10.92
N ARG A 430 -23.09 14.87 -11.44
CA ARG A 430 -24.25 15.78 -11.34
C ARG A 430 -25.05 15.88 -12.65
N ALA A 431 -24.51 15.39 -13.76
CA ALA A 431 -25.17 15.26 -15.05
C ALA A 431 -25.74 13.85 -15.23
#